data_8a2949edb29b4aeac5be1350f781845f
#
_entry.id   8a2949edb29b4aeac5be1350f781845f
#
_cell.length_a   1.000
_cell.length_b   1.000
_cell.length_c   1.000
_cell.angle_alpha   90.00
_cell.angle_beta   90.00
_cell.angle_gamma   90.00
#
_symmetry.space_group_name_H-M   'P 1'
#
loop_
_entity.id
_entity.type
_entity.pdbx_description
1 polymer ?
#
loop_
_entity_poly.entity_id
_entity_poly.type
_entity_poly.pdbx_seq_one_letter_code
_entity_poly.pdbx_strand_id
1 'polypeptide(L)'
;MTTQETLGIDERINEAFQPISNFWEGLILHEFFGTGIPTIIFLLVGGAAFFTLYFGFINIRGFGLSIKTVMGRYDGLDEKRKESGEVSHFQALATAVSGTVGNGNIAGVAMAIAIGGPGATFWMILCGLLGMSSKFVECTLGVKYRDVGSDGTV
;
A
#
# COMPACT_ATOMS: atom_id res chain seq x y z
N MET A 1 -40.38 33.53 8.30
CA MET A 1 -40.47 32.22 8.98
C MET A 1 -39.48 31.31 8.26
N THR A 2 -38.26 31.23 8.76
CA THR A 2 -37.18 30.39 8.23
C THR A 2 -37.41 28.97 8.72
N THR A 3 -37.74 28.10 7.77
CA THR A 3 -37.82 26.65 7.99
C THR A 3 -36.42 26.17 8.44
N GLN A 4 -36.23 25.92 9.69
CA GLN A 4 -35.11 25.11 10.16
C GLN A 4 -35.43 23.70 9.69
N GLU A 5 -34.88 23.31 8.53
CA GLU A 5 -34.76 21.91 8.17
C GLU A 5 -33.97 21.25 9.29
N THR A 6 -34.58 20.28 9.93
CA THR A 6 -33.92 19.45 10.94
C THR A 6 -32.91 18.60 10.17
N LEU A 7 -31.65 19.07 10.17
CA LEU A 7 -30.51 18.33 9.65
C LEU A 7 -30.58 16.88 10.12
N GLY A 8 -30.48 15.96 9.20
CA GLY A 8 -30.41 14.54 9.49
C GLY A 8 -29.26 14.23 10.44
N ILE A 9 -29.29 13.08 11.12
CA ILE A 9 -28.23 12.66 12.03
C ILE A 9 -26.89 12.63 11.30
N ASP A 10 -26.88 12.21 10.05
CA ASP A 10 -25.69 12.12 9.16
C ASP A 10 -25.09 13.51 8.89
N GLU A 11 -25.91 14.51 8.65
CA GLU A 11 -25.48 15.89 8.40
C GLU A 11 -24.88 16.51 9.66
N ARG A 12 -25.47 16.26 10.82
CA ARG A 12 -24.94 16.73 12.12
C ARG A 12 -23.60 16.09 12.47
N ILE A 13 -23.44 14.81 12.16
CA ILE A 13 -22.16 14.10 12.32
C ILE A 13 -21.12 14.69 11.37
N ASN A 14 -21.46 14.88 10.11
CA ASN A 14 -20.57 15.48 9.12
C ASN A 14 -20.13 16.90 9.52
N GLU A 15 -21.05 17.77 9.95
CA GLU A 15 -20.71 19.11 10.43
C GLU A 15 -19.76 19.09 11.64
N ALA A 16 -19.95 18.15 12.58
CA ALA A 16 -19.10 18.03 13.76
C ALA A 16 -17.67 17.55 13.39
N PHE A 17 -17.53 16.71 12.36
CA PHE A 17 -16.23 16.19 11.91
C PHE A 17 -15.57 17.05 10.84
N GLN A 18 -16.31 17.93 10.16
CA GLN A 18 -15.81 18.76 9.07
C GLN A 18 -14.55 19.57 9.39
N PRO A 19 -14.41 20.23 10.57
CA PRO A 19 -13.19 20.97 10.88
C PRO A 19 -11.96 20.06 11.02
N ILE A 20 -12.15 18.84 11.53
CA ILE A 20 -11.07 17.84 11.66
C ILE A 20 -10.70 17.32 10.26
N SER A 21 -11.69 17.00 9.46
CA SER A 21 -11.50 16.55 8.07
C SER A 21 -10.78 17.60 7.24
N ASN A 22 -11.23 18.86 7.29
CA ASN A 22 -10.62 19.96 6.55
C ASN A 22 -9.17 20.22 6.96
N PHE A 23 -8.85 20.07 8.26
CA PHE A 23 -7.47 20.20 8.74
C PHE A 23 -6.56 19.14 8.11
N TRP A 24 -6.96 17.86 8.17
CA TRP A 24 -6.19 16.77 7.60
C TRP A 24 -6.13 16.83 6.08
N GLU A 25 -7.24 17.17 5.44
CA GLU A 25 -7.31 17.35 3.99
C GLU A 25 -6.38 18.49 3.53
N GLY A 26 -6.40 19.62 4.21
CA GLY A 26 -5.50 20.74 3.94
C GLY A 26 -4.03 20.41 4.15
N LEU A 27 -3.70 19.51 5.10
CA LEU A 27 -2.33 19.05 5.34
C LEU A 27 -1.85 18.05 4.28
N ILE A 28 -2.70 17.07 3.95
CA ILE A 28 -2.35 15.95 3.05
C ILE A 28 -2.39 16.39 1.58
N LEU A 29 -3.41 17.18 1.22
CA LEU A 29 -3.62 17.64 -0.15
C LEU A 29 -2.99 19.01 -0.43
N HIS A 30 -2.14 19.51 0.49
CA HIS A 30 -1.41 20.75 0.28
C HIS A 30 -0.61 20.69 -1.03
N GLU A 31 -0.82 21.68 -1.89
CA GLU A 31 -0.15 21.73 -3.19
C GLU A 31 1.34 22.00 -3.05
N PHE A 32 2.14 21.23 -3.76
CA PHE A 32 3.58 21.42 -3.82
C PHE A 32 3.94 22.60 -4.73
N PHE A 33 4.33 23.72 -4.15
CA PHE A 33 4.79 24.94 -4.85
C PHE A 33 3.84 25.45 -5.97
N GLY A 34 2.51 25.30 -5.81
CA GLY A 34 1.56 25.79 -6.79
C GLY A 34 1.49 24.97 -8.09
N THR A 35 1.96 23.72 -8.06
CA THR A 35 1.92 22.83 -9.23
C THR A 35 0.56 22.18 -9.47
N GLY A 36 -0.42 22.42 -8.59
CA GLY A 36 -1.71 21.73 -8.61
C GLY A 36 -1.65 20.24 -8.21
N ILE A 37 -0.47 19.76 -7.78
CA ILE A 37 -0.28 18.36 -7.39
C ILE A 37 -0.06 18.32 -5.88
N PRO A 38 -0.81 17.47 -5.13
CA PRO A 38 -0.63 17.29 -3.71
C PRO A 38 0.79 16.85 -3.33
N THR A 39 1.35 17.46 -2.29
CA THR A 39 2.71 17.16 -1.78
C THR A 39 2.90 15.68 -1.46
N ILE A 40 1.85 15.02 -0.96
CA ILE A 40 1.90 13.59 -0.62
C ILE A 40 2.24 12.72 -1.84
N ILE A 41 1.78 13.10 -3.04
CA ILE A 41 2.07 12.35 -4.26
C ILE A 41 3.57 12.41 -4.59
N PHE A 42 4.18 13.58 -4.47
CA PHE A 42 5.63 13.73 -4.66
C PHE A 42 6.41 12.91 -3.65
N LEU A 43 5.96 12.87 -2.40
CA LEU A 43 6.60 12.11 -1.35
C LEU A 43 6.51 10.60 -1.59
N LEU A 44 5.32 10.12 -1.97
CA LEU A 44 5.10 8.70 -2.27
C LEU A 44 5.86 8.22 -3.52
N VAL A 45 5.72 8.95 -4.61
CA VAL A 45 6.40 8.60 -5.88
C VAL A 45 7.91 8.79 -5.75
N GLY A 46 8.34 9.88 -5.11
CA GLY A 46 9.76 10.15 -4.85
C GLY A 46 10.39 9.10 -3.94
N GLY A 47 9.71 8.71 -2.86
CA GLY A 47 10.15 7.62 -1.99
C GLY A 47 10.26 6.28 -2.71
N ALA A 48 9.26 5.93 -3.52
CA ALA A 48 9.26 4.71 -4.31
C ALA A 48 10.38 4.71 -5.36
N ALA A 49 10.62 5.84 -6.03
CA ALA A 49 11.73 6.02 -6.95
C ALA A 49 13.08 5.93 -6.24
N PHE A 50 13.22 6.58 -5.08
CA PHE A 50 14.42 6.51 -4.25
C PHE A 50 14.75 5.06 -3.89
N PHE A 51 13.81 4.29 -3.37
CA PHE A 51 14.06 2.89 -3.03
C PHE A 51 14.37 2.03 -4.26
N THR A 52 13.71 2.29 -5.39
CA THR A 52 13.99 1.58 -6.64
C THR A 52 15.43 1.81 -7.10
N LEU A 53 15.92 3.04 -7.03
CA LEU A 53 17.30 3.39 -7.38
C LEU A 53 18.30 2.87 -6.33
N TYR A 54 18.01 3.07 -5.05
CA TYR A 54 18.87 2.65 -3.95
C TYR A 54 19.14 1.15 -3.94
N PHE A 55 18.12 0.33 -4.20
CA PHE A 55 18.24 -1.12 -4.30
C PHE A 55 18.59 -1.63 -5.70
N GLY A 56 18.95 -0.75 -6.62
CA GLY A 56 19.39 -1.12 -7.97
C GLY A 56 18.36 -1.91 -8.75
N PHE A 57 17.11 -1.41 -8.78
CA PHE A 57 15.98 -2.04 -9.47
C PHE A 57 15.68 -3.46 -8.97
N ILE A 58 15.61 -3.65 -7.66
CA ILE A 58 15.32 -4.94 -7.02
C ILE A 58 14.01 -5.56 -7.52
N ASN A 59 13.02 -4.74 -7.87
CA ASN A 59 11.74 -5.14 -8.44
C ASN A 59 11.89 -5.93 -9.75
N ILE A 60 12.90 -5.61 -10.57
CA ILE A 60 13.17 -6.32 -11.82
C ILE A 60 14.14 -7.49 -11.57
N ARG A 61 15.25 -7.22 -10.88
CA ARG A 61 16.31 -8.21 -10.65
C ARG A 61 15.87 -9.35 -9.72
N GLY A 62 15.04 -9.04 -8.71
CA GLY A 62 14.52 -10.00 -7.76
C GLY A 62 13.29 -10.78 -8.25
N PHE A 63 12.68 -10.38 -9.36
CA PHE A 63 11.42 -10.97 -9.83
C PHE A 63 11.49 -12.48 -10.06
N GLY A 64 12.56 -12.95 -10.71
CA GLY A 64 12.77 -14.38 -10.95
C GLY A 64 13.00 -15.18 -9.65
N LEU A 65 13.64 -14.56 -8.66
CA LEU A 65 13.84 -15.17 -7.34
C LEU A 65 12.52 -15.29 -6.59
N SER A 66 11.72 -14.23 -6.57
CA SER A 66 10.42 -14.23 -5.88
C SER A 66 9.46 -15.28 -6.45
N ILE A 67 9.41 -15.47 -7.77
CA ILE A 67 8.61 -16.54 -8.36
C ILE A 67 9.10 -17.92 -7.88
N LYS A 68 10.40 -18.17 -7.88
CA LYS A 68 10.96 -19.44 -7.42
C LYS A 68 10.67 -19.72 -5.94
N THR A 69 10.67 -18.66 -5.12
CA THR A 69 10.35 -18.75 -3.69
C THR A 69 8.89 -19.12 -3.49
N VAL A 70 7.98 -18.43 -4.18
CA VAL A 70 6.54 -18.71 -4.11
C VAL A 70 6.19 -20.11 -4.63
N MET A 71 6.94 -20.61 -5.61
CA MET A 71 6.79 -21.98 -6.13
C MET A 71 7.34 -23.05 -5.18
N GLY A 72 7.80 -22.69 -3.99
CA GLY A 72 8.29 -23.63 -2.98
C GLY A 72 9.69 -24.20 -3.23
N ARG A 73 10.47 -23.59 -4.14
CA ARG A 73 11.78 -24.13 -4.51
C ARG A 73 12.81 -24.05 -3.38
N TYR A 74 12.52 -23.25 -2.37
CA TYR A 74 13.37 -23.02 -1.20
C TYR A 74 12.76 -23.53 0.11
N ASP A 75 11.58 -24.14 0.07
CA ASP A 75 10.90 -24.66 1.27
C ASP A 75 11.69 -25.76 1.98
N GLY A 76 12.54 -26.50 1.25
CA GLY A 76 13.41 -27.53 1.83
C GLY A 76 14.63 -26.99 2.61
N LEU A 77 14.98 -25.73 2.49
CA LEU A 77 16.10 -25.14 3.21
C LEU A 77 15.73 -24.77 4.66
N ASP A 78 14.45 -24.63 4.93
CA ASP A 78 13.90 -24.27 6.25
C ASP A 78 13.38 -25.49 7.03
N GLU A 79 13.64 -26.73 6.58
CA GLU A 79 13.16 -27.95 7.26
C GLU A 79 13.59 -28.07 8.73
N LYS A 80 14.68 -27.39 9.12
CA LYS A 80 15.10 -27.28 10.53
C LYS A 80 14.28 -26.28 11.36
N ARG A 81 13.42 -25.49 10.72
CA ARG A 81 12.57 -24.44 11.31
C ARG A 81 11.07 -24.73 11.23
N LYS A 82 10.67 -25.91 10.78
CA LYS A 82 9.26 -26.33 10.82
C LYS A 82 8.84 -26.61 12.27
N GLU A 83 8.81 -25.55 13.05
CA GLU A 83 7.99 -25.52 14.25
C GLU A 83 6.53 -25.42 13.80
N SER A 84 5.66 -26.17 14.48
CA SER A 84 4.24 -26.28 14.18
C SER A 84 3.60 -24.88 14.14
N GLY A 85 3.22 -24.40 12.94
CA GLY A 85 2.54 -23.13 12.75
C GLY A 85 3.07 -22.26 11.60
N GLU A 86 4.20 -22.58 11.00
CA GLU A 86 4.71 -21.81 9.84
C GLU A 86 3.87 -22.10 8.59
N VAL A 87 3.41 -21.02 7.98
CA VAL A 87 2.68 -21.04 6.70
C VAL A 87 3.67 -21.12 5.53
N SER A 88 3.29 -21.79 4.44
CA SER A 88 4.12 -21.82 3.23
C SER A 88 4.24 -20.43 2.61
N HIS A 89 5.30 -20.20 1.81
CA HIS A 89 5.49 -18.93 1.09
C HIS A 89 4.29 -18.56 0.20
N PHE A 90 3.64 -19.55 -0.40
CA PHE A 90 2.43 -19.34 -1.18
C PHE A 90 1.25 -18.91 -0.30
N GLN A 91 1.05 -19.53 0.85
CA GLN A 91 0.00 -19.14 1.79
C GLN A 91 0.23 -17.73 2.34
N ALA A 92 1.47 -17.38 2.68
CA ALA A 92 1.82 -16.03 3.12
C ALA A 92 1.50 -14.99 2.04
N LEU A 93 1.87 -15.26 0.77
CA LEU A 93 1.53 -14.41 -0.35
C LEU A 93 0.01 -14.29 -0.55
N ALA A 94 -0.71 -15.40 -0.53
CA ALA A 94 -2.16 -15.40 -0.71
C ALA A 94 -2.87 -14.58 0.38
N THR A 95 -2.43 -14.71 1.63
CA THR A 95 -2.96 -13.93 2.76
C THR A 95 -2.66 -12.45 2.60
N ALA A 96 -1.43 -12.09 2.22
CA ALA A 96 -1.03 -10.70 2.00
C ALA A 96 -1.83 -10.05 0.85
N VAL A 97 -2.01 -10.76 -0.25
CA VAL A 97 -2.83 -10.28 -1.39
C VAL A 97 -4.29 -10.12 -0.97
N SER A 98 -4.85 -11.11 -0.29
CA SER A 98 -6.25 -11.06 0.19
C SER A 98 -6.49 -9.89 1.15
N GLY A 99 -5.56 -9.62 2.05
CA GLY A 99 -5.65 -8.48 2.99
C GLY A 99 -5.41 -7.11 2.35
N THR A 100 -4.74 -7.07 1.21
CA THR A 100 -4.40 -5.81 0.52
C THR A 100 -5.48 -5.39 -0.49
N VAL A 101 -6.20 -6.33 -1.07
CA VAL A 101 -7.27 -6.03 -2.04
C VAL A 101 -8.49 -5.46 -1.32
N GLY A 102 -8.73 -4.18 -1.54
CA GLY A 102 -9.84 -3.44 -0.96
C GLY A 102 -10.67 -2.72 -2.02
N ASN A 103 -11.68 -2.00 -1.57
CA ASN A 103 -12.55 -1.22 -2.47
C ASN A 103 -11.77 -0.19 -3.32
N GLY A 104 -10.67 0.37 -2.79
CA GLY A 104 -9.79 1.27 -3.53
C GLY A 104 -9.17 0.64 -4.77
N ASN A 105 -8.83 -0.65 -4.71
CA ASN A 105 -8.23 -1.38 -5.83
C ASN A 105 -9.25 -1.72 -6.92
N ILE A 106 -10.53 -1.71 -6.60
CA ILE A 106 -11.61 -2.06 -7.55
C ILE A 106 -12.32 -0.77 -8.00
N ALA A 107 -13.07 -0.14 -7.12
CA ALA A 107 -13.85 1.06 -7.45
C ALA A 107 -12.95 2.29 -7.66
N GLY A 108 -11.91 2.47 -6.87
CA GLY A 108 -10.97 3.59 -7.02
C GLY A 108 -10.21 3.55 -8.35
N VAL A 109 -9.77 2.37 -8.77
CA VAL A 109 -9.13 2.18 -10.09
C VAL A 109 -10.12 2.44 -11.23
N ALA A 110 -11.36 1.94 -11.12
CA ALA A 110 -12.38 2.19 -12.12
C ALA A 110 -12.68 3.68 -12.27
N MET A 111 -12.81 4.42 -11.15
CA MET A 111 -12.99 5.87 -11.14
C MET A 111 -11.80 6.61 -11.75
N ALA A 112 -10.58 6.21 -11.40
CA ALA A 112 -9.36 6.82 -11.94
C ALA A 112 -9.28 6.67 -13.47
N ILE A 113 -9.65 5.49 -13.99
CA ILE A 113 -9.70 5.26 -15.45
C ILE A 113 -10.83 6.06 -16.10
N ALA A 114 -11.99 6.14 -15.47
CA ALA A 114 -13.13 6.90 -15.99
C ALA A 114 -12.82 8.40 -16.12
N ILE A 115 -12.06 8.97 -15.19
CA ILE A 115 -11.68 10.39 -15.18
C ILE A 115 -10.42 10.64 -16.03
N GLY A 116 -9.39 9.83 -15.87
CA GLY A 116 -8.06 10.04 -16.47
C GLY A 116 -7.84 9.29 -17.79
N GLY A 117 -8.81 8.48 -18.22
CA GLY A 117 -8.71 7.70 -19.47
C GLY A 117 -7.54 6.72 -19.49
N PRO A 118 -7.05 6.35 -20.69
CA PRO A 118 -5.93 5.40 -20.85
C PRO A 118 -4.63 5.85 -20.18
N GLY A 119 -4.42 7.17 -20.06
CA GLY A 119 -3.25 7.75 -19.39
C GLY A 119 -3.17 7.36 -17.91
N ALA A 120 -4.32 7.29 -17.22
CA ALA A 120 -4.38 6.86 -15.83
C ALA A 120 -3.85 5.43 -15.66
N THR A 121 -4.22 4.52 -16.56
CA THR A 121 -3.73 3.13 -16.54
C THR A 121 -2.23 3.06 -16.69
N PHE A 122 -1.65 3.83 -17.61
CA PHE A 122 -0.20 3.90 -17.79
C PHE A 122 0.52 4.35 -16.52
N TRP A 123 0.06 5.43 -15.91
CA TRP A 123 0.67 5.95 -14.68
C TRP A 123 0.48 5.01 -13.49
N MET A 124 -0.67 4.35 -13.36
CA MET A 124 -0.89 3.34 -12.31
C MET A 124 0.06 2.16 -12.44
N ILE A 125 0.31 1.67 -13.66
CA ILE A 125 1.28 0.59 -13.90
C ILE A 125 2.69 1.05 -13.50
N LEU A 126 3.10 2.24 -13.93
CA LEU A 126 4.41 2.80 -13.58
C LEU A 126 4.59 2.98 -12.07
N CYS A 127 3.61 3.56 -11.40
CA CYS A 127 3.60 3.70 -9.94
C CYS A 127 3.61 2.34 -9.23
N GLY A 128 2.88 1.36 -9.75
CA GLY A 128 2.90 -0.01 -9.24
C GLY A 128 4.29 -0.64 -9.31
N LEU A 129 4.99 -0.51 -10.43
CA LEU A 129 6.35 -0.99 -10.59
C LEU A 129 7.32 -0.34 -9.58
N LEU A 130 7.24 0.98 -9.41
CA LEU A 130 8.04 1.70 -8.41
C LEU A 130 7.65 1.27 -6.98
N GLY A 131 6.37 1.11 -6.70
CA GLY A 131 5.84 0.71 -5.40
C GLY A 131 6.29 -0.68 -4.93
N MET A 132 6.64 -1.59 -5.86
CA MET A 132 7.21 -2.90 -5.51
C MET A 132 8.47 -2.78 -4.66
N SER A 133 9.34 -1.80 -4.93
CA SER A 133 10.55 -1.57 -4.14
C SER A 133 10.24 -1.08 -2.72
N SER A 134 9.24 -0.22 -2.56
CA SER A 134 8.77 0.22 -1.24
C SER A 134 8.19 -0.95 -0.44
N LYS A 135 7.42 -1.81 -1.08
CA LYS A 135 6.86 -3.01 -0.43
C LYS A 135 7.96 -4.01 -0.04
N PHE A 136 9.00 -4.14 -0.85
CA PHE A 136 10.18 -4.95 -0.50
C PHE A 136 10.85 -4.44 0.78
N VAL A 137 11.03 -3.13 0.92
CA VAL A 137 11.61 -2.51 2.12
C VAL A 137 10.73 -2.77 3.33
N GLU A 138 9.43 -2.51 3.22
CA GLU A 138 8.44 -2.71 4.29
C GLU A 138 8.47 -4.16 4.81
N CYS A 139 8.37 -5.14 3.92
CA CYS A 139 8.39 -6.55 4.30
C CYS A 139 9.73 -6.97 4.90
N THR A 140 10.85 -6.46 4.35
CA THR A 140 12.20 -6.75 4.87
C THR A 140 12.39 -6.20 6.28
N LEU A 141 11.94 -4.97 6.53
CA LEU A 141 11.98 -4.37 7.87
C LEU A 141 11.09 -5.12 8.85
N GLY A 142 9.87 -5.49 8.44
CA GLY A 142 8.96 -6.27 9.25
C GLY A 142 9.57 -7.61 9.70
N VAL A 143 10.25 -8.32 8.80
CA VAL A 143 10.92 -9.57 9.14
C VAL A 143 12.17 -9.33 9.99
N LYS A 144 12.95 -8.29 9.68
CA LYS A 144 14.22 -8.00 10.37
C LYS A 144 14.03 -7.60 11.84
N TYR A 145 12.97 -6.85 12.12
CA TYR A 145 12.69 -6.32 13.46
C TYR A 145 11.57 -7.08 14.19
N ARG A 146 11.22 -8.25 13.68
CA ARG A 146 10.25 -9.14 14.31
C ARG A 146 10.86 -9.72 15.60
N ASP A 147 10.22 -9.48 16.74
CA ASP A 147 10.55 -10.14 17.98
C ASP A 147 9.88 -11.53 18.00
N VAL A 148 10.68 -12.56 18.22
CA VAL A 148 10.20 -13.93 18.39
C VAL A 148 10.37 -14.30 19.86
N GLY A 149 9.24 -14.54 20.54
CA GLY A 149 9.24 -14.98 21.93
C GLY A 149 9.98 -16.33 22.11
N SER A 150 10.36 -16.64 23.34
CA SER A 150 11.03 -17.92 23.67
C SER A 150 10.14 -19.13 23.41
N ASP A 151 8.85 -18.92 23.24
CA ASP A 151 7.82 -19.93 22.93
C ASP A 151 7.48 -20.02 21.43
N GLY A 152 8.23 -19.30 20.57
CA GLY A 152 8.02 -19.27 19.14
C GLY A 152 6.86 -18.36 18.68
N THR A 153 6.18 -17.67 19.58
CA THR A 153 5.13 -16.68 19.21
C THR A 153 5.74 -15.37 18.74
N VAL A 154 5.05 -14.70 17.79
CA VAL A 154 5.46 -13.41 17.18
C VAL A 154 4.51 -12.31 17.64
#